data_cf91253898dd8aef1a9d27a245fa6d72
#
_entry.id   cf91253898dd8aef1a9d27a245fa6d72
#
_cell.length_a   1.000
_cell.length_b   1.000
_cell.length_c   1.000
_cell.angle_alpha   90.00
_cell.angle_beta   90.00
_cell.angle_gamma   90.00
#
_symmetry.space_group_name_H-M   'P 1'
#
loop_
_entity.id
_entity.type
_entity.pdbx_description
1 polymer ?
#
loop_
_entity_poly.entity_id
_entity_poly.type
_entity_poly.pdbx_seq_one_letter_code
_entity_poly.pdbx_strand_id
1 'polypeptide(L)'
;MSWLRNHKHTVYRAAVGAAAISLICFIWAGVNLYRNRKLLEAEIAARDYVGRGGSQGNSQGSSQGGSRGNSQGSSQGDSQGSSRDCGQWDTYLFGGDVVEYSGKRYRRSSYVKAILCIGVDRSGEMTEKTTTGFGGQADGVFLIAQDTARNTIKILMIPRDTMTDITLTDLSGNELGKDMQHLTLAYAYGDGREKSCQYMVDAVSELLGGLKIEWYLAADTSVIPVLNDEVGGVTVTIETDGMENRDPALVKGETVTLKGKQAEVFVRYRDVNVDHSALYRMDQQQQYIKGFFQAVQRHSAKDSGLVVRLFERIQDYMVTNMTKDQYLKVAMDAVAGGKLGDEDFYTVPGEGVVTLRFDEFYADREALIPILLELFYREIE
;
A
#
# COMPACT_ATOMS: atom_id res chain seq x y z
N MET A 1 -36.88 -26.65 6.17
CA MET A 1 -35.72 -27.20 6.90
C MET A 1 -34.85 -28.17 6.09
N SER A 2 -35.29 -28.72 4.96
CA SER A 2 -34.46 -29.61 4.11
C SER A 2 -33.42 -28.91 3.25
N TRP A 3 -33.66 -27.66 2.81
CA TRP A 3 -32.77 -26.87 1.98
C TRP A 3 -31.46 -26.54 2.70
N LEU A 4 -31.51 -26.22 4.00
CA LEU A 4 -30.33 -25.90 4.84
C LEU A 4 -29.43 -27.12 5.09
N ARG A 5 -29.92 -28.34 4.97
CA ARG A 5 -29.12 -29.55 5.17
C ARG A 5 -28.25 -29.91 3.97
N ASN A 6 -28.73 -29.63 2.75
CA ASN A 6 -28.01 -29.93 1.51
C ASN A 6 -26.99 -28.85 1.12
N HIS A 7 -27.08 -27.65 1.71
CA HIS A 7 -26.18 -26.52 1.40
C HIS A 7 -25.18 -26.20 2.53
N LYS A 8 -25.12 -27.06 3.56
CA LYS A 8 -24.16 -26.88 4.67
C LYS A 8 -22.70 -26.73 4.19
N HIS A 9 -22.30 -27.51 3.19
CA HIS A 9 -20.94 -27.44 2.63
C HIS A 9 -20.72 -26.16 1.80
N THR A 10 -21.73 -25.64 1.13
CA THR A 10 -21.64 -24.40 0.34
C THR A 10 -21.67 -23.18 1.26
N VAL A 11 -22.55 -23.18 2.27
CA VAL A 11 -22.59 -22.14 3.30
C VAL A 11 -21.31 -22.17 4.17
N TYR A 12 -20.77 -23.35 4.42
CA TYR A 12 -19.54 -23.57 5.17
C TYR A 12 -18.30 -23.06 4.41
N ARG A 13 -18.20 -23.34 3.10
CA ARG A 13 -17.14 -22.84 2.22
C ARG A 13 -17.23 -21.33 2.05
N ALA A 14 -18.43 -20.82 2.05
CA ALA A 14 -18.73 -19.42 1.92
C ALA A 14 -18.28 -18.55 3.13
N ALA A 15 -18.30 -19.07 4.34
CA ALA A 15 -17.93 -18.34 5.56
C ALA A 15 -16.40 -18.11 5.72
N VAL A 16 -15.59 -18.89 5.02
CA VAL A 16 -14.14 -18.95 5.20
C VAL A 16 -13.37 -17.83 4.45
N GLY A 17 -13.95 -17.29 3.38
CA GLY A 17 -13.28 -16.34 2.50
C GLY A 17 -13.12 -14.90 3.04
N ALA A 18 -14.05 -14.44 3.87
CA ALA A 18 -14.10 -13.06 4.32
C ALA A 18 -12.87 -12.61 5.13
N ALA A 19 -12.33 -13.51 5.91
CA ALA A 19 -11.18 -13.20 6.75
C ALA A 19 -9.87 -13.03 5.99
N ALA A 20 -9.70 -13.78 4.91
CA ALA A 20 -8.46 -13.74 4.15
C ALA A 20 -8.23 -12.38 3.49
N ILE A 21 -9.26 -11.77 2.91
CA ILE A 21 -9.15 -10.46 2.25
C ILE A 21 -8.91 -9.34 3.26
N SER A 22 -9.55 -9.39 4.41
CA SER A 22 -9.32 -8.39 5.46
C SER A 22 -7.88 -8.34 5.91
N LEU A 23 -7.27 -9.50 6.07
CA LEU A 23 -5.91 -9.57 6.59
C LEU A 23 -4.86 -9.30 5.54
N ILE A 24 -5.14 -9.59 4.29
CA ILE A 24 -4.29 -9.19 3.19
C ILE A 24 -4.04 -7.66 3.27
N CYS A 25 -5.03 -6.88 3.69
CA CYS A 25 -4.89 -5.44 3.91
C CYS A 25 -4.11 -5.04 5.16
N PHE A 26 -4.05 -5.88 6.18
CA PHE A 26 -3.49 -5.50 7.49
C PHE A 26 -1.98 -5.63 7.63
N ILE A 27 -1.33 -6.32 6.74
CA ILE A 27 0.03 -6.77 6.98
C ILE A 27 1.09 -5.70 6.78
N TRP A 28 0.71 -4.55 6.33
CA TRP A 28 1.64 -3.67 5.67
C TRP A 28 1.96 -2.33 6.31
N ALA A 29 1.53 -1.99 7.41
CA ALA A 29 1.79 -0.68 7.95
C ALA A 29 2.60 -0.71 9.23
N GLY A 30 3.58 0.04 9.36
CA GLY A 30 4.01 0.34 10.67
C GLY A 30 5.46 0.58 11.06
N VAL A 31 6.33 0.92 10.18
CA VAL A 31 7.71 1.29 10.61
C VAL A 31 7.98 2.79 10.54
N ASN A 32 7.11 3.55 9.90
CA ASN A 32 7.43 4.95 9.63
C ASN A 32 7.07 5.96 10.73
N LEU A 33 6.20 5.63 11.68
CA LEU A 33 5.83 6.57 12.75
C LEU A 33 7.04 7.03 13.58
N TYR A 34 7.94 6.15 13.92
CA TYR A 34 9.10 6.50 14.74
C TYR A 34 10.14 7.32 13.94
N ARG A 35 10.36 6.99 12.68
CA ARG A 35 11.33 7.69 11.81
C ARG A 35 10.78 9.03 11.31
N ASN A 36 9.52 9.08 10.86
CA ASN A 36 8.89 10.33 10.43
C ASN A 36 8.68 11.30 11.59
N ARG A 37 8.39 10.80 12.78
CA ARG A 37 8.36 11.64 13.97
C ARG A 37 9.73 12.22 14.29
N LYS A 38 10.80 11.42 14.20
CA LYS A 38 12.17 11.91 14.36
C LYS A 38 12.61 12.83 13.22
N LEU A 39 12.20 12.57 11.99
CA LEU A 39 12.50 13.43 10.85
C LEU A 39 11.72 14.75 10.93
N LEU A 40 10.45 14.71 11.33
CA LEU A 40 9.65 15.90 11.57
C LEU A 40 10.19 16.70 12.77
N GLU A 41 10.58 16.04 13.86
CA GLU A 41 11.26 16.66 15.00
C GLU A 41 12.61 17.26 14.61
N ALA A 42 13.38 16.59 13.75
CA ALA A 42 14.65 17.10 13.22
C ALA A 42 14.44 18.27 12.23
N GLU A 43 13.39 18.23 11.42
CA GLU A 43 13.06 19.32 10.49
C GLU A 43 12.50 20.54 11.24
N ILE A 44 11.71 20.34 12.26
CA ILE A 44 11.26 21.42 13.18
C ILE A 44 12.47 22.02 13.90
N ALA A 45 13.37 21.18 14.43
CA ALA A 45 14.60 21.65 15.07
C ALA A 45 15.54 22.39 14.10
N ALA A 46 15.63 21.97 12.84
CA ALA A 46 16.41 22.64 11.80
C ALA A 46 15.80 23.98 11.40
N ARG A 47 14.46 24.10 11.34
CA ARG A 47 13.76 25.36 11.11
C ARG A 47 13.94 26.34 12.26
N ASP A 48 13.87 25.84 13.50
CA ASP A 48 14.12 26.66 14.71
C ASP A 48 15.59 27.13 14.77
N TYR A 49 16.53 26.34 14.29
CA TYR A 49 17.95 26.72 14.20
C TYR A 49 18.18 27.82 13.16
N VAL A 50 17.55 27.74 11.99
CA VAL A 50 17.62 28.76 10.93
C VAL A 50 16.90 30.05 11.37
N GLY A 51 15.79 29.94 12.11
CA GLY A 51 15.04 31.09 12.65
C GLY A 51 15.80 31.85 13.77
N ARG A 52 16.67 31.18 14.51
CA ARG A 52 17.50 31.80 15.58
C ARG A 52 18.84 32.37 15.09
N GLY A 53 19.31 31.97 13.92
CA GLY A 53 20.59 32.47 13.33
C GLY A 53 20.48 33.82 12.63
N GLY A 54 19.28 34.39 12.49
CA GLY A 54 19.01 35.62 11.73
C GLY A 54 18.97 36.93 12.54
N SER A 55 19.25 36.92 13.85
CA SER A 55 19.10 38.12 14.69
C SER A 55 20.31 38.41 15.55
N GLN A 56 21.47 38.66 14.94
CA GLN A 56 22.54 39.46 15.52
C GLN A 56 23.54 39.88 14.44
N GLY A 57 23.57 41.17 14.11
CA GLY A 57 24.55 41.73 13.17
C GLY A 57 24.29 43.19 12.84
N ASN A 58 24.40 44.03 13.84
CA ASN A 58 24.96 45.36 13.90
C ASN A 58 24.82 46.34 12.73
N SER A 59 24.15 47.46 13.03
CA SER A 59 24.18 48.74 12.36
C SER A 59 25.54 49.37 12.46
N GLN A 60 26.13 49.85 11.32
CA GLN A 60 26.77 51.15 11.19
C GLN A 60 27.45 51.30 9.83
N GLY A 61 27.18 52.44 9.16
CA GLY A 61 28.24 53.14 8.42
C GLY A 61 28.01 53.37 6.92
N SER A 62 27.31 54.44 6.59
CA SER A 62 27.61 55.51 5.63
C SER A 62 28.09 55.20 4.19
N SER A 63 27.33 55.73 3.27
CA SER A 63 27.68 56.68 2.19
C SER A 63 28.32 56.20 0.88
N GLN A 64 27.60 56.57 -0.17
CA GLN A 64 28.03 57.17 -1.48
C GLN A 64 28.74 56.30 -2.52
N GLY A 65 28.13 56.38 -3.71
CA GLY A 65 28.93 56.44 -4.94
C GLY A 65 28.53 55.46 -6.04
N GLY A 66 27.67 55.88 -6.93
CA GLY A 66 27.87 56.09 -8.34
C GLY A 66 28.15 54.92 -9.29
N SER A 67 27.40 54.98 -10.37
CA SER A 67 27.81 54.71 -11.76
C SER A 67 27.65 53.32 -12.36
N ARG A 68 26.71 53.25 -13.24
CA ARG A 68 26.63 52.65 -14.59
C ARG A 68 27.75 51.66 -15.00
N GLY A 69 27.30 50.50 -15.45
CA GLY A 69 28.10 49.59 -16.25
C GLY A 69 27.23 48.47 -16.82
N ASN A 70 26.82 48.64 -18.07
CA ASN A 70 26.17 47.65 -18.91
C ASN A 70 27.22 46.65 -19.40
N SER A 71 27.01 45.37 -19.23
CA SER A 71 27.64 44.36 -20.10
C SER A 71 26.87 43.06 -20.08
N GLN A 72 26.37 42.72 -21.24
CA GLN A 72 25.89 41.39 -21.62
C GLN A 72 27.03 40.37 -21.45
N GLY A 73 26.72 39.27 -20.81
CA GLY A 73 27.59 38.10 -20.76
C GLY A 73 26.71 36.86 -20.75
N SER A 74 26.50 36.34 -21.94
CA SER A 74 25.93 35.00 -22.15
C SER A 74 26.92 33.95 -21.63
N SER A 75 26.51 33.19 -20.66
CA SER A 75 27.12 31.89 -20.38
C SER A 75 26.00 30.85 -20.26
N GLN A 76 25.83 30.14 -21.36
CA GLN A 76 25.16 28.84 -21.36
C GLN A 76 26.01 27.91 -20.45
N GLY A 77 25.45 27.59 -19.32
CA GLY A 77 25.88 26.47 -18.50
C GLY A 77 24.93 25.34 -18.76
N ASP A 78 25.35 24.39 -19.58
CA ASP A 78 24.65 23.10 -19.76
C ASP A 78 24.69 22.36 -18.43
N SER A 79 23.65 22.52 -17.62
CA SER A 79 23.28 21.55 -16.60
C SER A 79 22.34 20.54 -17.25
N GLN A 80 22.91 19.54 -17.91
CA GLN A 80 22.20 18.30 -18.20
C GLN A 80 21.94 17.57 -16.86
N GLY A 81 20.97 18.03 -16.12
CA GLY A 81 20.21 17.19 -15.24
C GLY A 81 19.32 16.35 -16.13
N SER A 82 19.63 15.08 -16.32
CA SER A 82 18.69 14.14 -16.95
C SER A 82 17.46 14.09 -16.05
N SER A 83 16.42 14.84 -16.41
CA SER A 83 15.09 14.56 -15.96
C SER A 83 14.80 13.15 -16.48
N ARG A 84 14.90 12.16 -15.58
CA ARG A 84 14.34 10.83 -15.88
C ARG A 84 12.86 11.07 -16.07
N ASP A 85 12.44 11.00 -17.31
CA ASP A 85 11.05 11.03 -17.71
C ASP A 85 10.41 9.76 -17.15
N CYS A 86 9.82 9.85 -15.97
CA CYS A 86 8.92 8.83 -15.48
C CYS A 86 7.64 8.98 -16.29
N GLY A 87 7.70 8.41 -17.51
CA GLY A 87 6.75 8.59 -18.58
C GLY A 87 5.32 8.66 -18.07
N GLN A 88 4.72 9.82 -18.19
CA GLN A 88 3.29 9.96 -18.04
C GLN A 88 2.63 9.03 -19.07
N TRP A 89 1.55 8.36 -18.73
CA TRP A 89 0.79 7.58 -19.72
C TRP A 89 0.40 8.53 -20.85
N ASP A 90 0.86 8.27 -22.05
CA ASP A 90 0.48 9.08 -23.24
C ASP A 90 -1.04 9.12 -23.43
N THR A 91 -1.72 8.07 -22.97
CA THR A 91 -3.17 7.95 -22.83
C THR A 91 -3.48 6.99 -21.69
N TYR A 92 -4.61 7.19 -21.01
CA TYR A 92 -5.10 6.22 -20.01
C TYR A 92 -5.51 4.91 -20.69
N LEU A 93 -4.55 4.04 -20.93
CA LEU A 93 -4.72 2.79 -21.66
C LEU A 93 -5.83 1.91 -21.05
N PHE A 94 -5.93 1.90 -19.73
CA PHE A 94 -6.89 1.07 -18.97
C PHE A 94 -8.13 1.83 -18.49
N GLY A 95 -8.34 3.08 -18.92
CA GLY A 95 -9.52 3.87 -18.56
C GLY A 95 -10.80 3.43 -19.27
N GLY A 96 -10.69 2.61 -20.31
CA GLY A 96 -11.83 2.10 -21.08
C GLY A 96 -12.07 0.59 -20.90
N ASP A 97 -13.24 0.13 -21.38
CA ASP A 97 -13.59 -1.30 -21.33
C ASP A 97 -12.78 -2.17 -22.32
N VAL A 98 -12.25 -1.56 -23.38
CA VAL A 98 -11.46 -2.24 -24.43
C VAL A 98 -10.11 -1.56 -24.58
N VAL A 99 -9.07 -2.36 -24.59
CA VAL A 99 -7.66 -1.96 -24.73
C VAL A 99 -7.11 -2.60 -25.99
N GLU A 100 -6.33 -1.87 -26.77
CA GLU A 100 -5.55 -2.40 -27.88
C GLU A 100 -4.06 -2.42 -27.51
N TYR A 101 -3.45 -3.59 -27.57
CA TYR A 101 -2.03 -3.76 -27.23
C TYR A 101 -1.41 -4.82 -28.13
N SER A 102 -0.25 -4.53 -28.72
CA SER A 102 0.49 -5.43 -29.62
C SER A 102 -0.37 -6.04 -30.75
N GLY A 103 -1.28 -5.24 -31.33
CA GLY A 103 -2.15 -5.65 -32.43
C GLY A 103 -3.31 -6.56 -32.02
N LYS A 104 -3.53 -6.75 -30.73
CA LYS A 104 -4.64 -7.51 -30.16
C LYS A 104 -5.59 -6.62 -29.38
N ARG A 105 -6.81 -7.06 -29.26
CA ARG A 105 -7.85 -6.37 -28.49
C ARG A 105 -8.17 -7.13 -27.22
N TYR A 106 -8.32 -6.40 -26.12
CA TYR A 106 -8.59 -6.95 -24.81
C TYR A 106 -9.79 -6.23 -24.19
N ARG A 107 -10.68 -6.97 -23.58
CA ARG A 107 -11.84 -6.41 -22.88
C ARG A 107 -11.74 -6.64 -21.37
N ARG A 108 -12.05 -5.62 -20.60
CA ARG A 108 -12.18 -5.70 -19.15
C ARG A 108 -13.09 -6.86 -18.77
N SER A 109 -12.61 -7.77 -17.93
CA SER A 109 -13.41 -8.90 -17.45
C SER A 109 -14.44 -8.41 -16.43
N SER A 110 -15.73 -8.62 -16.69
CA SER A 110 -16.79 -8.29 -15.75
C SER A 110 -16.79 -9.16 -14.49
N TYR A 111 -16.13 -10.34 -14.58
CA TYR A 111 -16.01 -11.28 -13.46
C TYR A 111 -14.84 -10.96 -12.52
N VAL A 112 -13.88 -10.14 -12.97
CA VAL A 112 -12.73 -9.78 -12.15
C VAL A 112 -12.97 -8.44 -11.47
N LYS A 113 -12.91 -8.43 -10.15
CA LYS A 113 -13.02 -7.24 -9.30
C LYS A 113 -11.65 -6.77 -8.87
N ALA A 114 -11.42 -5.45 -8.96
CA ALA A 114 -10.22 -4.81 -8.44
C ALA A 114 -10.51 -4.25 -7.05
N ILE A 115 -9.76 -4.70 -6.05
CA ILE A 115 -9.90 -4.29 -4.66
C ILE A 115 -8.58 -3.73 -4.18
N LEU A 116 -8.52 -2.43 -3.93
CA LEU A 116 -7.34 -1.79 -3.38
C LEU A 116 -7.26 -2.01 -1.88
N CYS A 117 -6.17 -2.60 -1.45
CA CYS A 117 -5.89 -2.88 -0.07
C CYS A 117 -4.79 -1.96 0.44
N ILE A 118 -5.05 -1.28 1.55
CA ILE A 118 -4.19 -0.23 2.11
C ILE A 118 -3.94 -0.54 3.58
N GLY A 119 -2.68 -0.79 3.91
CA GLY A 119 -2.25 -0.89 5.29
C GLY A 119 -1.81 0.49 5.80
N VAL A 120 -2.42 0.97 6.87
CA VAL A 120 -2.18 2.32 7.41
C VAL A 120 -1.34 2.23 8.67
N ASP A 121 -0.27 3.00 8.77
CA ASP A 121 0.64 3.08 9.92
C ASP A 121 0.04 3.92 11.06
N ARG A 122 -1.14 3.58 11.46
CA ARG A 122 -1.87 4.22 12.56
C ARG A 122 -1.93 3.25 13.75
N SER A 123 -2.28 3.75 14.92
CA SER A 123 -2.57 2.92 16.09
C SER A 123 -3.94 3.28 16.63
N GLY A 124 -4.87 2.34 16.55
CA GLY A 124 -6.21 2.45 17.12
C GLY A 124 -7.33 2.44 16.08
N GLU A 125 -8.55 2.63 16.56
CA GLU A 125 -9.76 2.59 15.75
C GLU A 125 -9.77 3.65 14.64
N MET A 126 -10.32 3.29 13.50
CA MET A 126 -10.49 4.17 12.33
C MET A 126 -11.92 4.71 12.24
N THR A 127 -12.55 4.97 13.36
CA THR A 127 -13.96 5.39 13.45
C THR A 127 -14.14 6.91 13.24
N GLU A 128 -13.10 7.71 13.53
CA GLU A 128 -13.16 9.16 13.45
C GLU A 128 -12.25 9.72 12.36
N LYS A 129 -12.68 10.84 11.76
CA LYS A 129 -11.90 11.63 10.82
C LYS A 129 -10.76 12.35 11.52
N THR A 130 -9.66 12.49 10.81
CA THR A 130 -8.48 13.23 11.27
C THR A 130 -8.23 14.45 10.39
N THR A 131 -7.44 15.37 10.89
CA THR A 131 -6.90 16.47 10.07
C THR A 131 -5.86 15.93 9.09
N THR A 132 -5.71 16.57 7.94
CA THR A 132 -4.64 16.29 6.98
C THR A 132 -3.28 16.13 7.65
N GLY A 133 -2.56 15.09 7.32
CA GLY A 133 -1.25 14.75 7.90
C GLY A 133 -1.31 13.90 9.17
N PHE A 134 -2.48 13.73 9.80
CA PHE A 134 -2.63 12.97 11.04
C PHE A 134 -3.33 11.61 10.87
N GLY A 135 -3.77 11.28 9.65
CA GLY A 135 -4.47 10.03 9.34
C GLY A 135 -3.58 8.80 9.24
N GLY A 136 -2.26 8.95 9.34
CA GLY A 136 -1.28 7.92 9.03
C GLY A 136 -0.87 7.92 7.55
N GLN A 137 0.04 7.03 7.18
CA GLN A 137 0.51 6.83 5.81
C GLN A 137 0.17 5.42 5.34
N ALA A 138 0.03 5.25 4.02
CA ALA A 138 -0.15 3.95 3.41
C ALA A 138 1.20 3.22 3.34
N ASP A 139 1.54 2.49 4.39
CA ASP A 139 2.76 1.69 4.42
C ASP A 139 2.62 0.40 3.60
N GLY A 140 1.41 0.08 3.13
CA GLY A 140 1.05 -1.04 2.38
C GLY A 140 0.04 -0.81 1.30
N VAL A 141 0.42 -1.15 0.09
CA VAL A 141 -0.46 -0.99 -1.05
C VAL A 141 -0.40 -2.23 -1.91
N PHE A 142 -1.52 -2.86 -2.12
CA PHE A 142 -1.62 -3.93 -3.10
C PHE A 142 -3.04 -4.02 -3.66
N LEU A 143 -3.14 -4.53 -4.86
CA LEU A 143 -4.39 -4.66 -5.58
C LEU A 143 -4.74 -6.14 -5.72
N ILE A 144 -5.92 -6.52 -5.27
CA ILE A 144 -6.46 -7.85 -5.48
C ILE A 144 -7.25 -7.87 -6.77
N ALA A 145 -6.91 -8.78 -7.66
CA ALA A 145 -7.72 -9.19 -8.80
C ALA A 145 -8.51 -10.46 -8.39
N GLN A 146 -9.79 -10.30 -8.06
CA GLN A 146 -10.65 -11.42 -7.70
C GLN A 146 -11.48 -11.86 -8.90
N ASP A 147 -11.24 -13.05 -9.41
CA ASP A 147 -12.11 -13.68 -10.41
C ASP A 147 -13.28 -14.40 -9.71
N THR A 148 -14.46 -13.80 -9.77
CA THR A 148 -15.67 -14.32 -9.14
C THR A 148 -16.28 -15.51 -9.88
N ALA A 149 -15.87 -15.77 -11.13
CA ALA A 149 -16.33 -16.93 -11.91
C ALA A 149 -15.51 -18.18 -11.57
N ARG A 150 -14.22 -18.01 -11.27
CA ARG A 150 -13.31 -19.12 -10.92
C ARG A 150 -13.06 -19.24 -9.42
N ASN A 151 -13.50 -18.24 -8.65
CA ASN A 151 -13.20 -18.09 -7.22
C ASN A 151 -11.69 -18.07 -6.95
N THR A 152 -10.90 -17.43 -7.80
CA THR A 152 -9.46 -17.27 -7.63
C THR A 152 -9.11 -15.83 -7.33
N ILE A 153 -7.99 -15.63 -6.66
CA ILE A 153 -7.40 -14.31 -6.42
C ILE A 153 -5.97 -14.28 -6.95
N LYS A 154 -5.60 -13.12 -7.50
CA LYS A 154 -4.23 -12.77 -7.81
C LYS A 154 -3.94 -11.43 -7.15
N ILE A 155 -2.70 -11.19 -6.75
CA ILE A 155 -2.31 -10.03 -5.96
C ILE A 155 -1.20 -9.29 -6.67
N LEU A 156 -1.42 -8.00 -6.94
CA LEU A 156 -0.39 -7.09 -7.44
C LEU A 156 0.14 -6.24 -6.28
N MET A 157 1.36 -6.51 -5.85
CA MET A 157 2.07 -5.73 -4.84
C MET A 157 2.57 -4.43 -5.45
N ILE A 158 2.36 -3.31 -4.75
CA ILE A 158 2.74 -1.97 -5.22
C ILE A 158 3.72 -1.37 -4.21
N PRO A 159 4.99 -1.13 -4.58
CA PRO A 159 5.95 -0.52 -3.66
C PRO A 159 5.42 0.83 -3.15
N ARG A 160 5.44 1.03 -1.84
CA ARG A 160 4.91 2.25 -1.21
C ARG A 160 5.66 3.52 -1.60
N ASP A 161 6.94 3.36 -1.94
CA ASP A 161 7.82 4.46 -2.33
C ASP A 161 7.73 4.76 -3.84
N THR A 162 6.72 4.17 -4.54
CA THR A 162 6.44 4.45 -5.96
C THR A 162 6.11 5.92 -6.14
N MET A 163 6.86 6.57 -7.05
CA MET A 163 6.62 7.94 -7.46
C MET A 163 5.43 8.01 -8.42
N THR A 164 4.42 8.77 -8.04
CA THR A 164 3.19 8.96 -8.83
C THR A 164 2.51 10.28 -8.49
N ASP A 165 1.62 10.75 -9.35
CA ASP A 165 0.83 11.95 -9.08
C ASP A 165 -0.19 11.67 -7.98
N ILE A 166 -0.09 12.41 -6.87
CA ILE A 166 -1.03 12.34 -5.76
C ILE A 166 -1.72 13.71 -5.55
N THR A 167 -2.92 13.70 -5.01
CA THR A 167 -3.63 14.91 -4.63
C THR A 167 -3.04 15.49 -3.35
N LEU A 168 -2.63 16.76 -3.41
CA LEU A 168 -2.16 17.52 -2.26
C LEU A 168 -3.30 18.33 -1.65
N THR A 169 -3.29 18.48 -0.33
CA THR A 169 -4.27 19.33 0.40
C THR A 169 -3.55 20.21 1.41
N ASP A 170 -4.16 21.34 1.74
CA ASP A 170 -3.77 22.15 2.90
C ASP A 170 -4.24 21.50 4.22
N LEU A 171 -3.84 22.09 5.36
CA LEU A 171 -4.23 21.59 6.70
C LEU A 171 -5.73 21.67 6.96
N SER A 172 -6.47 22.47 6.19
CA SER A 172 -7.92 22.57 6.24
C SER A 172 -8.63 21.55 5.34
N GLY A 173 -7.85 20.76 4.59
CA GLY A 173 -8.35 19.74 3.67
C GLY A 173 -8.81 20.27 2.31
N ASN A 174 -8.45 21.52 1.95
CA ASN A 174 -8.69 22.05 0.60
C ASN A 174 -7.63 21.50 -0.37
N GLU A 175 -8.08 21.08 -1.55
CA GLU A 175 -7.19 20.55 -2.58
C GLU A 175 -6.35 21.67 -3.20
N LEU A 176 -5.04 21.43 -3.30
CA LEU A 176 -4.05 22.35 -3.88
C LEU A 176 -3.64 21.94 -5.31
N GLY A 177 -4.05 20.77 -5.77
CA GLY A 177 -3.69 20.18 -7.04
C GLY A 177 -3.01 18.83 -6.87
N LYS A 178 -2.37 18.35 -7.95
CA LYS A 178 -1.58 17.11 -7.94
C LYS A 178 -0.10 17.41 -8.07
N ASP A 179 0.73 16.56 -7.49
CA ASP A 179 2.18 16.61 -7.62
C ASP A 179 2.74 15.20 -7.52
N MET A 180 3.91 14.99 -8.15
CA MET A 180 4.61 13.71 -8.10
C MET A 180 5.26 13.51 -6.74
N GLN A 181 4.78 12.55 -5.99
CA GLN A 181 5.22 12.23 -4.65
C GLN A 181 5.22 10.71 -4.44
N HIS A 182 5.76 10.27 -3.31
CA HIS A 182 5.63 8.86 -2.90
C HIS A 182 4.17 8.48 -2.69
N LEU A 183 3.74 7.36 -3.26
CA LEU A 183 2.39 6.84 -3.16
C LEU A 183 1.90 6.74 -1.70
N THR A 184 2.79 6.37 -0.77
CA THR A 184 2.49 6.26 0.67
C THR A 184 1.86 7.53 1.25
N LEU A 185 2.17 8.71 0.71
CA LEU A 185 1.70 10.00 1.19
C LEU A 185 0.26 10.31 0.76
N ALA A 186 -0.24 9.68 -0.30
CA ALA A 186 -1.60 9.96 -0.79
C ALA A 186 -2.67 9.77 0.30
N TYR A 187 -2.51 8.77 1.17
CA TYR A 187 -3.42 8.54 2.28
C TYR A 187 -3.39 9.69 3.31
N ALA A 188 -2.20 10.22 3.62
CA ALA A 188 -2.01 11.25 4.64
C ALA A 188 -2.62 12.60 4.25
N TYR A 189 -2.78 12.87 2.95
CA TYR A 189 -3.43 14.10 2.48
C TYR A 189 -4.96 14.10 2.60
N GLY A 190 -5.58 12.99 2.96
CA GLY A 190 -7.01 12.89 3.20
C GLY A 190 -7.41 13.13 4.67
N ASP A 191 -8.55 12.58 5.04
CA ASP A 191 -9.19 12.73 6.35
C ASP A 191 -8.96 11.51 7.28
N GLY A 192 -8.05 10.62 6.92
CA GLY A 192 -7.79 9.37 7.65
C GLY A 192 -8.89 8.32 7.46
N ARG A 193 -9.87 8.57 6.58
CA ARG A 193 -11.01 7.68 6.29
C ARG A 193 -11.32 7.64 4.79
N GLU A 194 -12.57 7.89 4.44
CA GLU A 194 -13.08 7.74 3.06
C GLU A 194 -12.32 8.61 2.06
N LYS A 195 -12.01 9.87 2.42
CA LYS A 195 -11.27 10.79 1.54
C LYS A 195 -9.83 10.32 1.34
N SER A 196 -9.18 9.84 2.39
CA SER A 196 -7.84 9.23 2.30
C SER A 196 -7.83 8.00 1.39
N CYS A 197 -8.84 7.13 1.54
CA CYS A 197 -8.99 5.96 0.68
C CYS A 197 -9.21 6.37 -0.79
N GLN A 198 -10.04 7.39 -1.04
CA GLN A 198 -10.28 7.87 -2.40
C GLN A 198 -9.00 8.42 -3.04
N TYR A 199 -8.21 9.20 -2.32
CA TYR A 199 -6.93 9.69 -2.83
C TYR A 199 -5.95 8.57 -3.16
N MET A 200 -5.96 7.48 -2.38
CA MET A 200 -5.19 6.28 -2.71
C MET A 200 -5.72 5.57 -3.96
N VAL A 201 -7.05 5.46 -4.10
CA VAL A 201 -7.68 4.88 -5.31
C VAL A 201 -7.29 5.70 -6.54
N ASP A 202 -7.36 7.02 -6.46
CA ASP A 202 -7.03 7.92 -7.57
C ASP A 202 -5.54 7.80 -7.95
N ALA A 203 -4.64 7.82 -6.97
CA ALA A 203 -3.20 7.70 -7.20
C ALA A 203 -2.82 6.32 -7.79
N VAL A 204 -3.41 5.24 -7.28
CA VAL A 204 -3.15 3.89 -7.82
C VAL A 204 -3.78 3.72 -9.20
N SER A 205 -4.99 4.22 -9.44
CA SER A 205 -5.60 4.22 -10.77
C SER A 205 -4.72 4.96 -11.77
N GLU A 206 -4.19 6.13 -11.42
CA GLU A 206 -3.25 6.92 -12.22
C GLU A 206 -2.00 6.12 -12.55
N LEU A 207 -1.36 5.53 -11.53
CA LEU A 207 -0.19 4.67 -11.69
C LEU A 207 -0.45 3.50 -12.65
N LEU A 208 -1.64 2.92 -12.60
CA LEU A 208 -2.06 1.76 -13.40
C LEU A 208 -2.76 2.15 -14.70
N GLY A 209 -2.50 3.36 -15.25
CA GLY A 209 -3.00 3.81 -16.55
C GLY A 209 -4.51 3.97 -16.63
N GLY A 210 -5.15 4.40 -15.56
CA GLY A 210 -6.59 4.65 -15.49
C GLY A 210 -7.40 3.39 -15.16
N LEU A 211 -6.76 2.32 -14.67
CA LEU A 211 -7.46 1.09 -14.29
C LEU A 211 -8.55 1.39 -13.27
N LYS A 212 -9.79 1.02 -13.58
CA LYS A 212 -10.91 1.17 -12.65
C LYS A 212 -10.77 0.23 -11.45
N ILE A 213 -10.78 0.81 -10.26
CA ILE A 213 -10.76 0.12 -8.96
C ILE A 213 -12.16 0.24 -8.36
N GLU A 214 -12.83 -0.89 -8.17
CA GLU A 214 -14.23 -0.89 -7.70
C GLU A 214 -14.35 -0.74 -6.19
N TRP A 215 -13.44 -1.38 -5.46
CA TRP A 215 -13.49 -1.40 -4.00
C TRP A 215 -12.14 -1.10 -3.38
N TYR A 216 -12.20 -0.54 -2.20
CA TYR A 216 -11.04 -0.35 -1.36
C TYR A 216 -11.28 -0.87 0.05
N LEU A 217 -10.18 -1.16 0.73
CA LEU A 217 -10.15 -1.51 2.13
C LEU A 217 -8.85 -0.96 2.74
N ALA A 218 -8.96 0.04 3.60
CA ALA A 218 -7.86 0.55 4.39
C ALA A 218 -7.97 0.05 5.83
N ALA A 219 -6.85 -0.30 6.43
CA ALA A 219 -6.88 -0.87 7.74
C ALA A 219 -5.65 -0.54 8.59
N ASP A 220 -5.90 -0.35 9.89
CA ASP A 220 -4.88 -0.14 10.91
C ASP A 220 -4.11 -1.42 11.21
N THR A 221 -2.80 -1.31 11.34
CA THR A 221 -1.94 -2.47 11.55
C THR A 221 -1.83 -2.95 12.96
N SER A 222 -2.27 -2.18 13.94
CA SER A 222 -2.26 -2.60 15.35
C SER A 222 -3.15 -3.81 15.62
N VAL A 223 -4.02 -4.17 14.68
CA VAL A 223 -4.89 -5.35 14.79
C VAL A 223 -4.21 -6.66 14.33
N ILE A 224 -3.06 -6.59 13.67
CA ILE A 224 -2.33 -7.78 13.17
C ILE A 224 -2.12 -8.86 14.25
N PRO A 225 -1.64 -8.54 15.46
CA PRO A 225 -1.47 -9.53 16.52
C PRO A 225 -2.74 -10.29 16.85
N VAL A 226 -3.86 -9.57 16.92
CA VAL A 226 -5.17 -10.16 17.27
C VAL A 226 -5.65 -11.12 16.19
N LEU A 227 -5.52 -10.73 14.93
CA LEU A 227 -5.93 -11.56 13.80
C LEU A 227 -5.02 -12.76 13.61
N ASN A 228 -3.72 -12.58 13.80
CA ASN A 228 -2.75 -13.68 13.77
C ASN A 228 -3.10 -14.76 14.79
N ASP A 229 -3.43 -14.37 16.01
CA ASP A 229 -3.75 -15.31 17.08
C ASP A 229 -5.11 -15.97 16.87
N GLU A 230 -6.09 -15.26 16.30
CA GLU A 230 -7.41 -15.81 15.95
C GLU A 230 -7.32 -16.97 14.94
N VAL A 231 -6.30 -16.96 14.07
CA VAL A 231 -6.03 -18.05 13.11
C VAL A 231 -5.01 -19.09 13.65
N GLY A 232 -4.66 -19.00 14.91
CA GLY A 232 -3.70 -19.92 15.57
C GLY A 232 -2.25 -19.67 15.23
N GLY A 233 -1.92 -18.50 14.68
CA GLY A 233 -0.59 -18.08 14.27
C GLY A 233 -0.26 -18.40 12.82
N VAL A 234 0.58 -17.55 12.23
CA VAL A 234 1.09 -17.69 10.86
C VAL A 234 2.52 -18.23 10.90
N THR A 235 2.78 -19.26 10.12
CA THR A 235 4.13 -19.84 10.01
C THR A 235 4.89 -19.17 8.88
N VAL A 236 6.07 -18.64 9.18
CA VAL A 236 6.96 -17.93 8.25
C VAL A 236 8.41 -18.38 8.43
N THR A 237 9.24 -18.14 7.42
CA THR A 237 10.70 -18.26 7.52
C THR A 237 11.30 -16.87 7.65
N ILE A 238 12.21 -16.68 8.61
CA ILE A 238 12.86 -15.39 8.83
C ILE A 238 14.03 -15.25 7.84
N GLU A 239 13.90 -14.34 6.87
CA GLU A 239 14.93 -14.15 5.85
C GLU A 239 15.80 -12.92 6.11
N THR A 240 15.34 -11.98 6.94
CA THR A 240 16.01 -10.71 7.22
C THR A 240 16.80 -10.76 8.51
N ASP A 241 18.04 -10.26 8.49
CA ASP A 241 18.88 -10.11 9.67
C ASP A 241 18.38 -9.01 10.62
N GLY A 242 18.70 -9.14 11.90
CA GLY A 242 18.46 -8.10 12.91
C GLY A 242 17.04 -8.10 13.49
N MET A 243 16.16 -8.98 13.02
CA MET A 243 14.80 -9.09 13.55
C MET A 243 14.80 -9.66 14.98
N GLU A 244 15.80 -10.48 15.33
CA GLU A 244 16.07 -11.01 16.67
C GLU A 244 16.35 -9.90 17.71
N ASN A 245 16.76 -8.70 17.28
CA ASN A 245 16.91 -7.55 18.18
C ASN A 245 15.55 -6.96 18.61
N ARG A 246 14.46 -7.32 17.93
CA ARG A 246 13.09 -6.93 18.27
C ARG A 246 12.37 -8.03 19.03
N ASP A 247 12.59 -9.29 18.65
CA ASP A 247 12.08 -10.48 19.34
C ASP A 247 13.11 -11.61 19.18
N PRO A 248 13.67 -12.13 20.27
CA PRO A 248 14.74 -13.15 20.22
C PRO A 248 14.36 -14.47 19.54
N ALA A 249 13.07 -14.72 19.32
CA ALA A 249 12.60 -15.91 18.60
C ALA A 249 12.62 -15.73 17.06
N LEU A 250 12.86 -14.52 16.56
CA LEU A 250 12.82 -14.22 15.12
C LEU A 250 14.23 -14.21 14.53
N VAL A 251 14.90 -15.38 14.59
CA VAL A 251 16.28 -15.57 14.13
C VAL A 251 16.29 -15.90 12.64
N LYS A 252 17.17 -15.26 11.87
CA LYS A 252 17.33 -15.52 10.43
C LYS A 252 17.60 -16.99 10.14
N GLY A 253 16.92 -17.53 9.13
CA GLY A 253 16.98 -18.92 8.69
C GLY A 253 16.00 -19.85 9.43
N GLU A 254 15.43 -19.41 10.55
CA GLU A 254 14.46 -20.20 11.31
C GLU A 254 13.06 -20.08 10.74
N THR A 255 12.29 -21.18 10.81
CA THR A 255 10.86 -21.20 10.50
C THR A 255 10.07 -21.19 11.80
N VAL A 256 9.27 -20.15 12.00
CA VAL A 256 8.55 -19.91 13.25
C VAL A 256 7.06 -19.73 13.01
N THR A 257 6.23 -20.13 13.97
CA THR A 257 4.81 -19.76 13.99
C THR A 257 4.66 -18.54 14.89
N LEU A 258 4.37 -17.41 14.25
CA LEU A 258 4.26 -16.10 14.89
C LEU A 258 3.10 -16.07 15.89
N LYS A 259 3.31 -15.43 17.04
CA LYS A 259 2.31 -15.24 18.10
C LYS A 259 2.25 -13.79 18.55
N GLY A 260 1.04 -13.28 18.72
CA GLY A 260 0.81 -11.93 19.20
C GLY A 260 1.66 -10.90 18.46
N LYS A 261 2.43 -10.12 19.20
CA LYS A 261 3.28 -9.05 18.65
C LYS A 261 4.38 -9.52 17.70
N GLN A 262 4.76 -10.79 17.68
CA GLN A 262 5.72 -11.30 16.70
C GLN A 262 5.23 -11.11 15.27
N ALA A 263 3.92 -11.27 15.02
CA ALA A 263 3.33 -11.03 13.72
C ALA A 263 3.48 -9.56 13.28
N GLU A 264 3.25 -8.63 14.20
CA GLU A 264 3.47 -7.20 13.94
C GLU A 264 4.95 -6.89 13.70
N VAL A 265 5.85 -7.45 14.52
CA VAL A 265 7.30 -7.29 14.31
C VAL A 265 7.70 -7.81 12.94
N PHE A 266 7.30 -9.03 12.57
CA PHE A 266 7.66 -9.64 11.30
C PHE A 266 7.25 -8.80 10.09
N VAL A 267 6.01 -8.34 10.04
CA VAL A 267 5.50 -7.59 8.88
C VAL A 267 5.99 -6.14 8.83
N ARG A 268 6.43 -5.60 9.98
CA ARG A 268 6.87 -4.21 10.11
C ARG A 268 8.38 -4.03 10.08
N TYR A 269 9.15 -5.08 10.37
CA TYR A 269 10.59 -4.97 10.50
C TYR A 269 11.24 -4.50 9.20
N ARG A 270 12.13 -3.54 9.35
CA ARG A 270 12.95 -2.99 8.29
C ARG A 270 14.29 -2.55 8.89
N ASP A 271 15.39 -2.96 8.29
CA ASP A 271 16.68 -2.35 8.59
C ASP A 271 16.82 -1.07 7.76
N VAL A 272 16.74 0.06 8.42
CA VAL A 272 16.81 1.38 7.79
C VAL A 272 18.21 1.76 7.29
N ASN A 273 19.23 0.96 7.60
CA ASN A 273 20.60 1.16 7.13
C ASN A 273 20.87 0.41 5.81
N VAL A 274 19.92 -0.37 5.34
CA VAL A 274 19.99 -1.11 4.09
C VAL A 274 19.17 -0.39 3.04
N ASP A 275 19.79 -0.09 1.91
CA ASP A 275 19.14 0.51 0.76
C ASP A 275 18.00 -0.40 0.26
N HIS A 276 16.93 0.21 -0.24
CA HIS A 276 15.74 -0.50 -0.71
C HIS A 276 15.10 -1.44 0.32
N SER A 277 15.35 -1.24 1.59
CA SER A 277 14.80 -2.10 2.66
C SER A 277 13.27 -2.16 2.70
N ALA A 278 12.57 -1.23 2.05
CA ALA A 278 11.14 -1.30 1.87
C ALA A 278 10.71 -2.45 0.94
N LEU A 279 11.52 -2.82 -0.06
CA LEU A 279 11.26 -3.96 -0.94
C LEU A 279 11.43 -5.29 -0.19
N TYR A 280 12.49 -5.44 0.60
CA TYR A 280 12.66 -6.63 1.45
C TYR A 280 11.51 -6.82 2.45
N ARG A 281 11.01 -5.72 3.00
CA ARG A 281 9.81 -5.77 3.84
C ARG A 281 8.59 -6.22 3.04
N MET A 282 8.45 -5.82 1.78
CA MET A 282 7.36 -6.26 0.92
C MET A 282 7.38 -7.79 0.72
N ASP A 283 8.55 -8.40 0.58
CA ASP A 283 8.69 -9.86 0.48
C ASP A 283 8.25 -10.56 1.78
N GLN A 284 8.61 -10.03 2.95
CA GLN A 284 8.13 -10.53 4.25
C GLN A 284 6.60 -10.47 4.34
N GLN A 285 6.01 -9.42 3.84
CA GLN A 285 4.56 -9.24 3.83
C GLN A 285 3.87 -10.22 2.90
N GLN A 286 4.40 -10.42 1.69
CA GLN A 286 3.90 -11.44 0.79
C GLN A 286 3.92 -12.82 1.44
N GLN A 287 5.02 -13.17 2.11
CA GLN A 287 5.15 -14.44 2.83
C GLN A 287 4.08 -14.56 3.93
N TYR A 288 3.87 -13.49 4.71
CA TYR A 288 2.86 -13.48 5.76
C TYR A 288 1.44 -13.58 5.18
N ILE A 289 1.10 -12.83 4.13
CA ILE A 289 -0.20 -12.89 3.43
C ILE A 289 -0.50 -14.32 3.03
N LYS A 290 0.44 -14.97 2.36
CA LYS A 290 0.31 -16.37 1.93
C LYS A 290 0.10 -17.32 3.11
N GLY A 291 0.92 -17.19 4.14
CA GLY A 291 0.83 -18.01 5.36
C GLY A 291 -0.48 -17.81 6.12
N PHE A 292 -0.95 -16.57 6.20
CA PHE A 292 -2.21 -16.27 6.85
C PHE A 292 -3.41 -16.84 6.09
N PHE A 293 -3.44 -16.66 4.77
CA PHE A 293 -4.47 -17.24 3.93
C PHE A 293 -4.57 -18.75 4.14
N GLN A 294 -3.44 -19.45 4.19
CA GLN A 294 -3.38 -20.88 4.49
C GLN A 294 -3.85 -21.21 5.90
N ALA A 295 -3.54 -20.37 6.88
CA ALA A 295 -4.00 -20.56 8.26
C ALA A 295 -5.52 -20.40 8.36
N VAL A 296 -6.09 -19.37 7.73
CA VAL A 296 -7.54 -19.19 7.63
C VAL A 296 -8.21 -20.39 6.98
N GLN A 297 -7.70 -20.88 5.87
CA GLN A 297 -8.24 -22.08 5.21
C GLN A 297 -8.25 -23.30 6.13
N ARG A 298 -7.15 -23.58 6.82
CA ARG A 298 -7.03 -24.73 7.72
C ARG A 298 -7.99 -24.64 8.90
N HIS A 299 -8.10 -23.46 9.51
CA HIS A 299 -8.92 -23.26 10.70
C HIS A 299 -10.41 -23.17 10.37
N SER A 300 -10.79 -22.56 9.27
CA SER A 300 -12.19 -22.47 8.84
C SER A 300 -12.78 -23.82 8.44
N ALA A 301 -11.94 -24.76 8.01
CA ALA A 301 -12.38 -26.13 7.77
C ALA A 301 -12.91 -26.82 9.04
N LYS A 302 -12.52 -26.34 10.21
CA LYS A 302 -12.93 -26.86 11.53
C LYS A 302 -13.90 -25.94 12.26
N ASP A 303 -13.88 -24.66 11.96
CA ASP A 303 -14.65 -23.62 12.63
C ASP A 303 -15.29 -22.66 11.61
N SER A 304 -16.57 -22.87 11.36
CA SER A 304 -17.35 -22.06 10.39
C SER A 304 -17.62 -20.63 10.84
N GLY A 305 -17.41 -20.29 12.11
CA GLY A 305 -17.60 -18.96 12.67
C GLY A 305 -16.36 -18.09 12.59
N LEU A 306 -15.19 -18.65 12.28
CA LEU A 306 -13.91 -17.93 12.28
C LEU A 306 -13.96 -16.63 11.47
N VAL A 307 -14.51 -16.70 10.28
CA VAL A 307 -14.56 -15.58 9.35
C VAL A 307 -15.38 -14.40 9.86
N VAL A 308 -16.53 -14.70 10.45
CA VAL A 308 -17.38 -13.67 11.05
C VAL A 308 -16.68 -13.01 12.24
N ARG A 309 -16.03 -13.82 13.08
CA ARG A 309 -15.25 -13.28 14.20
C ARG A 309 -14.10 -12.40 13.74
N LEU A 310 -13.36 -12.80 12.72
CA LEU A 310 -12.30 -11.97 12.14
C LEU A 310 -12.86 -10.63 11.63
N PHE A 311 -14.01 -10.63 10.94
CA PHE A 311 -14.69 -9.39 10.56
C PHE A 311 -15.04 -8.54 11.78
N GLU A 312 -15.63 -9.12 12.81
CA GLU A 312 -16.02 -8.41 14.02
C GLU A 312 -14.82 -7.81 14.77
N ARG A 313 -13.63 -8.44 14.69
CA ARG A 313 -12.40 -7.92 15.29
C ARG A 313 -11.84 -6.71 14.57
N ILE A 314 -12.09 -6.58 13.27
CA ILE A 314 -11.42 -5.56 12.46
C ILE A 314 -12.33 -4.39 12.07
N GLN A 315 -13.65 -4.53 12.16
CA GLN A 315 -14.59 -3.55 11.60
C GLN A 315 -14.35 -2.11 12.09
N ASP A 316 -13.90 -1.93 13.34
CA ASP A 316 -13.62 -0.63 13.93
C ASP A 316 -12.21 -0.11 13.56
N TYR A 317 -11.36 -0.97 13.01
CA TYR A 317 -9.99 -0.70 12.58
C TYR A 317 -9.85 -0.63 11.06
N MET A 318 -10.96 -0.53 10.33
CA MET A 318 -10.93 -0.46 8.88
C MET A 318 -11.90 0.57 8.31
N VAL A 319 -11.57 1.05 7.10
CA VAL A 319 -12.44 1.87 6.26
C VAL A 319 -12.59 1.19 4.91
N THR A 320 -13.82 0.95 4.47
CA THR A 320 -14.11 0.33 3.18
C THR A 320 -15.38 0.89 2.56
N ASN A 321 -15.47 0.90 1.24
CA ASN A 321 -16.70 1.20 0.50
C ASN A 321 -17.55 -0.05 0.20
N MET A 322 -17.11 -1.22 0.65
CA MET A 322 -17.90 -2.45 0.55
C MET A 322 -18.96 -2.51 1.66
N THR A 323 -20.14 -2.98 1.31
CA THR A 323 -21.11 -3.41 2.35
C THR A 323 -20.61 -4.68 3.04
N LYS A 324 -21.09 -4.95 4.26
CA LYS A 324 -20.75 -6.18 4.99
C LYS A 324 -20.98 -7.43 4.13
N ASP A 325 -22.10 -7.50 3.40
CA ASP A 325 -22.43 -8.67 2.57
C ASP A 325 -21.50 -8.80 1.37
N GLN A 326 -21.13 -7.68 0.72
CA GLN A 326 -20.14 -7.68 -0.36
C GLN A 326 -18.79 -8.15 0.15
N TYR A 327 -18.34 -7.59 1.28
CA TYR A 327 -17.11 -7.98 1.93
C TYR A 327 -17.10 -9.47 2.28
N LEU A 328 -18.14 -9.96 2.97
CA LEU A 328 -18.27 -11.38 3.31
C LEU A 328 -18.29 -12.27 2.06
N LYS A 329 -19.01 -11.87 1.00
CA LYS A 329 -19.06 -12.64 -0.25
C LYS A 329 -17.68 -12.73 -0.91
N VAL A 330 -17.00 -11.60 -1.11
CA VAL A 330 -15.66 -11.50 -1.72
C VAL A 330 -14.69 -12.44 -1.01
N ALA A 331 -14.69 -12.38 0.29
CA ALA A 331 -13.81 -13.14 1.11
C ALA A 331 -14.13 -14.64 1.12
N MET A 332 -15.41 -14.97 1.06
CA MET A 332 -15.90 -16.37 1.01
C MET A 332 -15.53 -17.05 -0.32
N ASP A 333 -15.67 -16.31 -1.41
CA ASP A 333 -15.30 -16.78 -2.75
C ASP A 333 -13.79 -17.04 -2.82
N ALA A 334 -12.97 -16.17 -2.25
CA ALA A 334 -11.50 -16.28 -2.25
C ALA A 334 -11.00 -17.55 -1.54
N VAL A 335 -11.56 -17.90 -0.37
CA VAL A 335 -11.15 -19.11 0.36
C VAL A 335 -11.74 -20.38 -0.24
N ALA A 336 -12.89 -20.29 -0.90
CA ALA A 336 -13.46 -21.42 -1.62
C ALA A 336 -12.65 -21.81 -2.88
N GLY A 337 -11.89 -20.88 -3.44
CA GLY A 337 -11.25 -21.00 -4.75
C GLY A 337 -9.95 -21.78 -4.80
N GLY A 338 -9.31 -22.08 -3.70
CA GLY A 338 -8.08 -22.85 -3.73
C GLY A 338 -6.92 -22.25 -2.92
N LYS A 339 -5.72 -22.76 -3.14
CA LYS A 339 -4.51 -22.28 -2.46
C LYS A 339 -3.99 -21.02 -3.14
N LEU A 340 -3.51 -20.08 -2.35
CA LEU A 340 -2.73 -18.94 -2.82
C LEU A 340 -1.26 -19.37 -2.90
N GLY A 341 -0.73 -19.44 -4.12
CA GLY A 341 0.66 -19.81 -4.41
C GLY A 341 1.54 -18.59 -4.69
N ASP A 342 2.83 -18.81 -4.93
CA ASP A 342 3.76 -17.72 -5.31
C ASP A 342 3.43 -17.20 -6.72
N GLU A 343 2.89 -18.05 -7.59
CA GLU A 343 2.42 -17.73 -8.93
C GLU A 343 1.22 -16.77 -8.97
N ASP A 344 0.55 -16.57 -7.84
CA ASP A 344 -0.58 -15.65 -7.71
C ASP A 344 -0.15 -14.24 -7.29
N PHE A 345 1.15 -14.05 -7.00
CA PHE A 345 1.70 -12.75 -6.62
C PHE A 345 2.46 -12.14 -7.78
N TYR A 346 2.15 -10.88 -8.04
CA TYR A 346 2.81 -9.99 -8.99
C TYR A 346 3.33 -8.79 -8.23
N THR A 347 4.38 -8.18 -8.72
CA THR A 347 4.89 -6.90 -8.22
C THR A 347 4.90 -5.90 -9.36
N VAL A 348 4.55 -4.66 -9.10
CA VAL A 348 4.71 -3.59 -10.08
C VAL A 348 6.18 -3.55 -10.51
N PRO A 349 6.49 -3.78 -11.80
CA PRO A 349 7.87 -3.73 -12.28
C PRO A 349 8.41 -2.31 -12.22
N GLY A 350 9.72 -2.17 -12.03
CA GLY A 350 10.35 -0.86 -11.96
C GLY A 350 11.72 -0.91 -11.30
N GLU A 351 12.26 0.28 -11.03
CA GLU A 351 13.58 0.46 -10.47
C GLU A 351 13.53 1.31 -9.19
N GLY A 352 14.22 0.84 -8.15
CA GLY A 352 14.46 1.60 -6.93
C GLY A 352 15.64 2.55 -7.11
N VAL A 353 15.50 3.78 -6.66
CA VAL A 353 16.55 4.81 -6.68
C VAL A 353 16.80 5.32 -5.27
N VAL A 354 18.04 5.24 -4.80
CA VAL A 354 18.44 5.82 -3.52
C VAL A 354 18.75 7.30 -3.73
N THR A 355 18.02 8.16 -3.06
CA THR A 355 18.30 9.60 -3.05
C THR A 355 18.93 10.01 -1.71
N LEU A 356 19.39 11.25 -1.62
CA LEU A 356 19.98 11.78 -0.38
C LEU A 356 19.01 11.80 0.82
N ARG A 357 17.72 11.71 0.58
CA ARG A 357 16.69 11.85 1.61
C ARG A 357 15.83 10.60 1.78
N PHE A 358 15.44 9.97 0.66
CA PHE A 358 14.47 8.88 0.63
C PHE A 358 14.82 7.88 -0.48
N ASP A 359 14.37 6.64 -0.33
CA ASP A 359 14.31 5.69 -1.42
C ASP A 359 13.09 6.04 -2.28
N GLU A 360 13.26 6.08 -3.59
CA GLU A 360 12.21 6.31 -4.58
C GLU A 360 12.07 5.05 -5.45
N PHE A 361 10.87 4.76 -5.93
CA PHE A 361 10.63 3.66 -6.86
C PHE A 361 9.91 4.19 -8.10
N TYR A 362 10.46 3.91 -9.26
CA TYR A 362 9.92 4.32 -10.56
C TYR A 362 9.38 3.11 -11.30
N ALA A 363 8.06 3.07 -11.50
CA ALA A 363 7.40 1.97 -12.17
C ALA A 363 7.74 1.93 -13.67
N ASP A 364 8.05 0.73 -14.18
CA ASP A 364 8.13 0.44 -15.60
C ASP A 364 6.72 0.18 -16.14
N ARG A 365 6.16 1.20 -16.76
CA ARG A 365 4.79 1.17 -17.26
C ARG A 365 4.60 0.23 -18.44
N GLU A 366 5.60 0.07 -19.29
CA GLU A 366 5.52 -0.86 -20.43
C GLU A 366 5.51 -2.31 -19.93
N ALA A 367 6.41 -2.66 -19.01
CA ALA A 367 6.44 -3.98 -18.40
C ALA A 367 5.20 -4.27 -17.53
N LEU A 368 4.50 -3.24 -17.05
CA LEU A 368 3.27 -3.39 -16.27
C LEU A 368 2.05 -3.76 -17.14
N ILE A 369 2.02 -3.35 -18.42
CA ILE A 369 0.87 -3.59 -19.32
C ILE A 369 0.48 -5.06 -19.40
N PRO A 370 1.37 -6.01 -19.73
CA PRO A 370 1.00 -7.43 -19.82
C PRO A 370 0.48 -8.00 -18.49
N ILE A 371 0.99 -7.52 -17.35
CA ILE A 371 0.51 -7.93 -16.03
C ILE A 371 -0.95 -7.47 -15.82
N LEU A 372 -1.26 -6.22 -16.14
CA LEU A 372 -2.63 -5.71 -15.98
C LEU A 372 -3.61 -6.39 -16.95
N LEU A 373 -3.17 -6.69 -18.18
CA LEU A 373 -3.98 -7.46 -19.14
C LEU A 373 -4.27 -8.85 -18.60
N GLU A 374 -3.28 -9.56 -18.07
CA GLU A 374 -3.47 -10.89 -17.48
C GLU A 374 -4.40 -10.87 -16.28
N LEU A 375 -4.24 -9.88 -15.41
CA LEU A 375 -4.99 -9.80 -14.16
C LEU A 375 -6.46 -9.42 -14.39
N PHE A 376 -6.74 -8.49 -15.30
CA PHE A 376 -8.04 -7.81 -15.35
C PHE A 376 -8.76 -7.90 -16.68
N TYR A 377 -8.12 -8.36 -17.74
CA TYR A 377 -8.67 -8.34 -19.09
C TYR A 377 -8.68 -9.76 -19.69
N ARG A 378 -9.39 -9.89 -20.78
CA ARG A 378 -9.39 -11.09 -21.63
C ARG A 378 -9.26 -10.68 -23.08
N GLU A 379 -8.49 -11.41 -23.85
CA GLU A 379 -8.38 -11.22 -25.28
C GLU A 379 -9.74 -11.44 -25.95
N ILE A 380 -10.06 -10.61 -26.88
CA ILE A 380 -11.27 -10.68 -27.75
C ILE A 380 -10.84 -10.64 -29.20
N GLU A 381 -11.58 -11.32 -30.07
CA GLU A 381 -11.37 -11.33 -31.52
C GLU A 381 -11.58 -9.95 -32.15
#